data_f230f4e663e0a4491e6f503f09947097
#
_entry.id   f230f4e663e0a4491e6f503f09947097
#
_cell.length_a   1.000
_cell.length_b   1.000
_cell.length_c   1.000
_cell.angle_alpha   90.00
_cell.angle_beta   90.00
_cell.angle_gamma   90.00
#
_symmetry.space_group_name_H-M   'P 1'
#
loop_
_entity.id
_entity.type
_entity.pdbx_description
1 polymer ?
#
loop_
_entity_poly.entity_id
_entity_poly.type
_entity_poly.pdbx_seq_one_letter_code
_entity_poly.pdbx_strand_id
1 'polypeptide(L)'
;MIAHFLPRASYALTRRSALRLGLAGVVVPRFFIPAAQAAAQETETHGLSIFGDLAEPAGFSHFPYVNPDAPKGGEIVLQVSSTSGNQNFTTFNTLNTYILKGDGAAGMGLIFDSLMSGSGDEPDSLYGLVARAVRISADKTTYRFLLRKGARFHDGSPLTARDVAFSLNILKTKGHPSIRQSLRDLDAAEAEADDVVMVRLKPRHSREAALIVAGQPVFSAAYYAGHPFDETTLEPPLGSSAYKVGPFDSGHYIAFDRVPDYWGKDLAVSIGQANFGRVRFEYFGDRKVAFEAFKAGVFTFREEFTSAVWATGYDFAAVKDGRIIRATLPDESPMGTQGWFLNIRRGKFKDARIRQAIGLAFDFEWTNANIMYGVYSRTTSFFQNSPMAAQGRPAPEELALLEPFRGDLDPAVFGEVYVPPVSDGSGQDRELLRRAATLFSDAGCKRAGTHLTLPDGKPFEIEFLDFDNALAPHTAPFIKNLKLLGVEARYRVVG
;
A
#
# COMPACT_ATOMS: atom_id res chain seq x y z
N MET A 1 -33.00 -38.04 0.39
CA MET A 1 -33.70 -38.29 -0.87
C MET A 1 -32.67 -38.30 -1.97
N ILE A 2 -32.53 -39.42 -2.65
CA ILE A 2 -31.45 -39.86 -3.54
C ILE A 2 -31.61 -39.15 -4.89
N ALA A 3 -30.53 -38.56 -5.43
CA ALA A 3 -30.48 -38.13 -6.82
C ALA A 3 -29.21 -38.66 -7.49
N HIS A 4 -29.43 -39.42 -8.56
CA HIS A 4 -28.54 -40.30 -9.30
C HIS A 4 -27.39 -39.60 -10.02
N PHE A 5 -26.21 -40.19 -9.91
CA PHE A 5 -25.06 -40.01 -10.81
C PHE A 5 -25.30 -40.83 -12.09
N LEU A 6 -25.10 -40.22 -13.27
CA LEU A 6 -24.88 -40.89 -14.54
C LEU A 6 -23.45 -40.61 -15.04
N PRO A 7 -22.74 -41.63 -15.56
CA PRO A 7 -21.35 -41.46 -15.99
C PRO A 7 -21.26 -40.87 -17.41
N ARG A 8 -20.39 -39.90 -17.60
CA ARG A 8 -20.00 -39.40 -18.92
C ARG A 8 -19.01 -40.36 -19.56
N ALA A 9 -19.40 -41.00 -20.65
CA ALA A 9 -18.50 -41.75 -21.52
C ALA A 9 -17.68 -40.77 -22.39
N SER A 10 -16.37 -40.84 -22.28
CA SER A 10 -15.40 -40.15 -23.14
C SER A 10 -15.17 -41.01 -24.40
N TYR A 11 -15.59 -40.53 -25.57
CA TYR A 11 -15.16 -41.08 -26.84
C TYR A 11 -13.94 -40.36 -27.37
N ALA A 12 -12.79 -41.03 -27.34
CA ALA A 12 -11.58 -40.59 -28.00
C ALA A 12 -11.65 -40.91 -29.50
N LEU A 13 -11.74 -39.88 -30.34
CA LEU A 13 -11.64 -40.01 -31.79
C LEU A 13 -10.15 -40.11 -32.18
N THR A 14 -9.72 -41.25 -32.68
CA THR A 14 -8.38 -41.44 -33.21
C THR A 14 -8.27 -40.94 -34.65
N ARG A 15 -7.07 -40.48 -35.06
CA ARG A 15 -6.77 -39.93 -36.39
C ARG A 15 -6.99 -40.86 -37.58
N ARG A 16 -7.39 -42.10 -37.36
CA ARG A 16 -7.65 -43.08 -38.43
C ARG A 16 -9.11 -43.19 -38.91
N SER A 17 -10.07 -42.53 -38.23
CA SER A 17 -11.48 -42.55 -38.61
C SER A 17 -11.89 -41.43 -39.58
N ALA A 18 -11.01 -40.49 -39.92
CA ALA A 18 -11.32 -39.35 -40.78
C ALA A 18 -11.06 -39.56 -42.29
N LEU A 19 -10.64 -40.77 -42.72
CA LEU A 19 -10.15 -41.01 -44.09
C LEU A 19 -11.05 -41.94 -44.95
N ARG A 20 -12.32 -42.17 -44.57
CA ARG A 20 -13.24 -42.98 -45.38
C ARG A 20 -14.64 -42.36 -45.51
N LEU A 21 -14.75 -41.13 -45.99
CA LEU A 21 -15.99 -40.61 -46.59
C LEU A 21 -15.59 -39.55 -47.62
N GLY A 22 -15.22 -40.06 -48.77
CA GLY A 22 -15.01 -39.26 -49.96
C GLY A 22 -16.26 -39.33 -50.87
N LEU A 23 -16.58 -38.17 -51.46
CA LEU A 23 -17.36 -37.98 -52.66
C LEU A 23 -18.87 -38.26 -52.61
N ALA A 24 -19.63 -37.26 -52.22
CA ALA A 24 -20.89 -36.92 -52.87
C ALA A 24 -21.00 -35.39 -52.87
N GLY A 25 -20.89 -34.77 -54.04
CA GLY A 25 -20.98 -33.34 -54.22
C GLY A 25 -22.40 -32.84 -53.95
N VAL A 26 -22.58 -32.06 -52.88
CA VAL A 26 -23.74 -31.22 -52.69
C VAL A 26 -23.21 -29.75 -52.66
N VAL A 27 -23.57 -29.00 -53.67
CA VAL A 27 -23.37 -27.55 -53.73
C VAL A 27 -24.33 -26.94 -52.70
N VAL A 28 -23.79 -26.60 -51.53
CA VAL A 28 -24.49 -25.78 -50.52
C VAL A 28 -24.11 -24.33 -50.79
N PRO A 29 -25.07 -23.41 -50.99
CA PRO A 29 -24.75 -22.00 -51.12
C PRO A 29 -24.10 -21.53 -49.80
N ARG A 30 -22.85 -20.99 -49.92
CA ARG A 30 -22.18 -20.27 -48.81
C ARG A 30 -23.00 -19.01 -48.49
N PHE A 31 -23.92 -19.13 -47.57
CA PHE A 31 -24.32 -17.95 -46.83
C PHE A 31 -23.08 -17.46 -46.06
N PHE A 32 -22.50 -16.35 -46.48
CA PHE A 32 -21.65 -15.53 -45.66
C PHE A 32 -22.51 -15.08 -44.49
N ILE A 33 -22.45 -15.79 -43.38
CA ILE A 33 -22.82 -15.24 -42.09
C ILE A 33 -21.67 -14.26 -41.78
N PRO A 34 -21.90 -12.91 -41.75
CA PRO A 34 -20.92 -12.02 -41.20
C PRO A 34 -20.67 -12.56 -39.80
N ALA A 35 -19.41 -12.84 -39.47
CA ALA A 35 -19.01 -13.04 -38.10
C ALA A 35 -19.44 -11.78 -37.33
N ALA A 36 -20.65 -11.81 -36.77
CA ALA A 36 -21.00 -10.92 -35.69
C ALA A 36 -19.93 -11.17 -34.65
N GLN A 37 -18.97 -10.25 -34.55
CA GLN A 37 -18.12 -10.17 -33.38
C GLN A 37 -19.09 -10.24 -32.22
N ALA A 38 -19.08 -11.35 -31.49
CA ALA A 38 -19.71 -11.45 -30.21
C ALA A 38 -19.06 -10.31 -29.40
N ALA A 39 -19.75 -9.21 -29.27
CA ALA A 39 -19.37 -8.14 -28.37
C ALA A 39 -19.20 -8.86 -27.04
N ALA A 40 -17.96 -8.99 -26.58
CA ALA A 40 -17.63 -9.65 -25.34
C ALA A 40 -18.51 -8.96 -24.29
N GLN A 41 -19.39 -9.72 -23.64
CA GLN A 41 -20.42 -9.19 -22.77
C GLN A 41 -19.72 -8.53 -21.60
N GLU A 42 -19.67 -7.19 -21.61
CA GLU A 42 -19.08 -6.40 -20.52
C GLU A 42 -20.03 -6.43 -19.31
N THR A 43 -19.47 -6.56 -18.13
CA THR A 43 -20.21 -6.46 -16.87
C THR A 43 -20.08 -5.04 -16.32
N GLU A 44 -21.21 -4.37 -16.09
CA GLU A 44 -21.24 -3.04 -15.45
C GLU A 44 -21.37 -3.22 -13.94
N THR A 45 -20.53 -2.50 -13.17
CA THR A 45 -20.53 -2.49 -11.70
C THR A 45 -20.32 -1.07 -11.16
N HIS A 46 -20.82 -0.80 -9.95
CA HIS A 46 -20.69 0.49 -9.25
C HIS A 46 -19.38 0.62 -8.46
N GLY A 47 -18.62 -0.46 -8.32
CA GLY A 47 -17.35 -0.51 -7.61
C GLY A 47 -16.39 -1.52 -8.20
N LEU A 48 -15.16 -1.52 -7.72
CA LEU A 48 -14.11 -2.48 -8.05
C LEU A 48 -13.64 -3.15 -6.77
N SER A 49 -13.43 -4.47 -6.80
CA SER A 49 -12.80 -5.23 -5.73
C SER A 49 -11.73 -6.16 -6.29
N ILE A 50 -10.64 -6.36 -5.55
CA ILE A 50 -9.58 -7.32 -5.89
C ILE A 50 -10.15 -8.75 -5.94
N PHE A 51 -11.10 -9.06 -5.05
CA PHE A 51 -11.68 -10.40 -4.90
C PHE A 51 -13.03 -10.55 -5.63
N GLY A 52 -13.64 -9.44 -6.07
CA GLY A 52 -14.86 -9.43 -6.88
C GLY A 52 -16.15 -9.19 -6.10
N ASP A 53 -16.12 -9.14 -4.79
CA ASP A 53 -17.22 -8.81 -3.88
C ASP A 53 -17.06 -7.39 -3.35
N LEU A 54 -18.19 -6.72 -3.13
CA LEU A 54 -18.28 -5.37 -2.60
C LEU A 54 -19.18 -5.41 -1.36
N ALA A 55 -18.73 -4.85 -0.24
CA ALA A 55 -19.51 -4.75 0.98
C ALA A 55 -20.68 -3.79 0.81
N GLU A 56 -20.46 -2.66 0.13
CA GLU A 56 -21.51 -1.67 -0.08
C GLU A 56 -22.33 -1.99 -1.34
N PRO A 57 -23.66 -2.09 -1.23
CA PRO A 57 -24.54 -2.37 -2.38
C PRO A 57 -24.62 -1.16 -3.33
N ALA A 58 -25.03 -1.41 -4.56
CA ALA A 58 -25.36 -0.32 -5.48
C ALA A 58 -26.42 0.61 -4.88
N GLY A 59 -26.12 1.91 -4.85
CA GLY A 59 -27.03 2.92 -4.28
C GLY A 59 -26.96 3.07 -2.75
N PHE A 60 -25.90 2.58 -2.09
CA PHE A 60 -25.64 2.89 -0.68
C PHE A 60 -25.66 4.41 -0.41
N SER A 61 -26.02 4.79 0.81
CA SER A 61 -26.23 6.21 1.17
C SER A 61 -24.95 6.91 1.62
N HIS A 62 -24.09 6.21 2.35
CA HIS A 62 -22.80 6.68 2.87
C HIS A 62 -22.02 5.46 3.40
N PHE A 63 -20.74 5.60 3.62
CA PHE A 63 -19.96 4.55 4.27
C PHE A 63 -20.39 4.34 5.74
N PRO A 64 -20.40 3.10 6.27
CA PRO A 64 -20.88 2.80 7.61
C PRO A 64 -20.13 3.52 8.74
N TYR A 65 -18.84 3.76 8.55
CA TYR A 65 -17.97 4.36 9.56
C TYR A 65 -18.06 5.90 9.66
N VAL A 66 -18.78 6.58 8.77
CA VAL A 66 -18.91 8.04 8.82
C VAL A 66 -20.13 8.46 9.62
N ASN A 67 -20.08 9.67 10.20
CA ASN A 67 -21.25 10.35 10.69
C ASN A 67 -21.77 11.31 9.59
N PRO A 68 -22.91 11.01 8.93
CA PRO A 68 -23.44 11.88 7.87
C PRO A 68 -23.82 13.27 8.36
N ASP A 69 -24.18 13.40 9.65
CA ASP A 69 -24.57 14.66 10.30
C ASP A 69 -23.38 15.37 10.98
N ALA A 70 -22.15 14.94 10.72
CA ALA A 70 -20.96 15.57 11.30
C ALA A 70 -20.93 17.08 10.98
N PRO A 71 -20.68 17.95 11.98
CA PRO A 71 -20.65 19.39 11.76
C PRO A 71 -19.55 19.77 10.76
N LYS A 72 -19.86 20.73 9.89
CA LYS A 72 -18.92 21.23 8.87
C LYS A 72 -18.35 22.57 9.34
N GLY A 73 -17.02 22.69 9.36
CA GLY A 73 -16.32 23.93 9.72
C GLY A 73 -15.12 23.68 10.62
N GLY A 74 -14.64 24.75 11.25
CA GLY A 74 -13.45 24.69 12.09
C GLY A 74 -12.15 24.39 11.32
N GLU A 75 -11.08 24.22 12.07
CA GLU A 75 -9.74 23.92 11.53
C GLU A 75 -9.15 22.73 12.29
N ILE A 76 -8.52 21.81 11.56
CA ILE A 76 -7.62 20.82 12.15
C ILE A 76 -6.20 21.16 11.75
N VAL A 77 -5.32 21.24 12.76
CA VAL A 77 -3.89 21.45 12.56
C VAL A 77 -3.14 20.19 12.94
N LEU A 78 -2.36 19.68 12.00
CA LEU A 78 -1.66 18.40 12.06
C LEU A 78 -0.15 18.61 11.94
N GLN A 79 0.63 17.77 12.59
CA GLN A 79 2.01 17.54 12.21
C GLN A 79 2.07 16.61 11.00
N VAL A 80 3.06 16.78 10.11
CA VAL A 80 3.34 15.80 9.07
C VAL A 80 3.78 14.48 9.71
N SER A 81 2.95 13.46 9.64
CA SER A 81 3.15 12.14 10.27
C SER A 81 3.50 11.03 9.28
N SER A 82 3.19 11.24 7.99
CA SER A 82 3.50 10.29 6.90
C SER A 82 3.94 11.04 5.64
N THR A 83 4.72 10.39 4.82
CA THR A 83 5.22 10.94 3.55
C THR A 83 5.13 9.90 2.44
N SER A 84 4.96 10.36 1.21
CA SER A 84 4.97 9.52 0.00
C SER A 84 5.62 10.25 -1.16
N GLY A 85 6.11 9.51 -2.15
CA GLY A 85 6.73 10.09 -3.34
C GLY A 85 7.97 10.92 -2.98
N ASN A 86 7.95 12.20 -3.33
CA ASN A 86 9.01 13.16 -3.03
C ASN A 86 8.77 13.98 -1.75
N GLN A 87 7.80 13.64 -0.91
CA GLN A 87 7.50 14.38 0.32
C GLN A 87 8.57 14.20 1.38
N ASN A 88 8.74 15.24 2.22
CA ASN A 88 9.68 15.28 3.33
C ASN A 88 8.94 15.59 4.65
N PHE A 89 9.42 15.04 5.77
CA PHE A 89 8.81 15.26 7.09
C PHE A 89 9.10 16.65 7.66
N THR A 90 10.18 17.28 7.24
CA THR A 90 10.73 18.48 7.91
C THR A 90 10.57 19.76 7.09
N THR A 91 10.25 19.66 5.80
CA THR A 91 10.15 20.81 4.90
C THR A 91 9.41 20.47 3.60
N PHE A 92 9.07 21.50 2.83
CA PHE A 92 8.67 21.37 1.42
C PHE A 92 9.11 22.60 0.63
N ASN A 93 9.34 22.41 -0.67
CA ASN A 93 9.70 23.49 -1.59
C ASN A 93 8.96 23.37 -2.93
N THR A 94 8.01 22.43 -3.03
CA THR A 94 7.15 22.28 -4.21
C THR A 94 5.76 21.77 -3.82
N LEU A 95 4.74 22.22 -4.56
CA LEU A 95 3.37 21.67 -4.51
C LEU A 95 3.18 20.47 -5.45
N ASN A 96 4.16 20.17 -6.30
CA ASN A 96 4.10 18.99 -7.17
C ASN A 96 4.68 17.77 -6.45
N THR A 97 3.79 16.93 -5.92
CA THR A 97 4.14 15.70 -5.18
C THR A 97 4.20 14.45 -6.07
N TYR A 98 3.95 14.59 -7.35
CA TYR A 98 3.83 13.47 -8.29
C TYR A 98 5.09 13.21 -9.11
N ILE A 99 6.16 13.95 -8.87
CA ILE A 99 7.46 13.85 -9.54
C ILE A 99 8.59 13.51 -8.56
N LEU A 100 9.79 13.26 -9.05
CA LEU A 100 10.94 12.97 -8.19
C LEU A 100 11.64 14.24 -7.67
N LYS A 101 11.51 15.36 -8.41
CA LYS A 101 12.21 16.62 -8.08
C LYS A 101 11.58 17.34 -6.88
N GLY A 102 12.44 17.92 -6.04
CA GLY A 102 12.04 18.74 -4.91
C GLY A 102 11.49 17.97 -3.72
N ASP A 103 11.18 18.69 -2.64
CA ASP A 103 10.49 18.20 -1.46
C ASP A 103 9.01 18.60 -1.57
N GLY A 104 8.15 17.62 -1.77
CA GLY A 104 6.72 17.82 -2.01
C GLY A 104 5.95 18.19 -0.74
N ALA A 105 4.96 19.08 -0.85
CA ALA A 105 4.09 19.44 0.25
C ALA A 105 3.18 18.29 0.70
N ALA A 106 2.99 18.10 2.00
CA ALA A 106 2.01 17.17 2.55
C ALA A 106 0.58 17.58 2.17
N GLY A 107 -0.33 16.62 2.13
CA GLY A 107 -1.77 16.88 1.91
C GLY A 107 -2.19 17.20 0.48
N MET A 108 -1.28 17.26 -0.49
CA MET A 108 -1.64 17.60 -1.89
C MET A 108 -2.65 16.64 -2.54
N GLY A 109 -2.78 15.42 -2.03
CA GLY A 109 -3.83 14.50 -2.46
C GLY A 109 -5.26 14.96 -2.13
N LEU A 110 -5.44 15.89 -1.19
CA LEU A 110 -6.75 16.43 -0.80
C LEU A 110 -7.43 17.26 -1.89
N ILE A 111 -6.67 17.73 -2.89
CA ILE A 111 -7.19 18.66 -3.89
C ILE A 111 -7.63 17.98 -5.20
N PHE A 112 -7.35 16.72 -5.39
CA PHE A 112 -7.67 16.00 -6.62
C PHE A 112 -8.66 14.86 -6.35
N ASP A 113 -9.68 14.76 -7.18
CA ASP A 113 -10.51 13.57 -7.25
C ASP A 113 -9.83 12.46 -8.06
N SER A 114 -10.30 11.23 -7.82
CA SER A 114 -9.95 10.04 -8.60
C SER A 114 -11.19 9.47 -9.30
N LEU A 115 -11.02 8.51 -10.18
CA LEU A 115 -12.17 7.82 -10.79
C LEU A 115 -13.08 7.19 -9.74
N MET A 116 -12.48 6.57 -8.73
CA MET A 116 -13.19 5.86 -7.67
C MET A 116 -12.51 6.12 -6.32
N SER A 117 -13.29 6.11 -5.24
CA SER A 117 -12.86 6.36 -3.86
C SER A 117 -12.77 5.05 -3.06
N GLY A 118 -11.75 4.89 -2.22
CA GLY A 118 -11.62 3.79 -1.27
C GLY A 118 -12.59 3.90 -0.09
N SER A 119 -12.87 2.75 0.53
CA SER A 119 -13.53 2.64 1.83
C SER A 119 -12.50 2.40 2.93
N GLY A 120 -12.71 3.00 4.11
CA GLY A 120 -11.86 2.75 5.28
C GLY A 120 -12.00 1.34 5.86
N ASP A 121 -13.19 0.74 5.71
CA ASP A 121 -13.49 -0.60 6.22
C ASP A 121 -13.24 -1.71 5.20
N GLU A 122 -12.92 -1.36 3.95
CA GLU A 122 -12.80 -2.29 2.84
C GLU A 122 -11.58 -1.91 1.96
N PRO A 123 -10.36 -2.22 2.41
CA PRO A 123 -9.12 -1.75 1.77
C PRO A 123 -8.92 -2.29 0.35
N ASP A 124 -9.60 -3.39 0.01
CA ASP A 124 -9.49 -4.07 -1.28
C ASP A 124 -10.52 -3.61 -2.31
N SER A 125 -11.29 -2.56 -2.00
CA SER A 125 -12.40 -2.11 -2.84
C SER A 125 -12.41 -0.61 -3.06
N LEU A 126 -12.95 -0.19 -4.20
CA LEU A 126 -13.18 1.21 -4.56
C LEU A 126 -14.61 1.39 -5.06
N TYR A 127 -15.21 2.53 -4.76
CA TYR A 127 -16.56 2.91 -5.12
C TYR A 127 -16.59 4.17 -5.98
N GLY A 128 -17.59 4.28 -6.84
CA GLY A 128 -17.63 5.32 -7.88
C GLY A 128 -17.65 6.76 -7.33
N LEU A 129 -16.64 7.55 -7.71
CA LEU A 129 -16.52 8.99 -7.45
C LEU A 129 -16.70 9.77 -8.76
N VAL A 130 -15.63 10.10 -9.48
CA VAL A 130 -15.75 10.73 -10.83
C VAL A 130 -16.44 9.77 -11.80
N ALA A 131 -16.10 8.48 -11.77
CA ALA A 131 -16.86 7.45 -12.46
C ALA A 131 -18.09 7.05 -11.64
N ARG A 132 -19.27 7.00 -12.27
CA ARG A 132 -20.50 6.45 -11.65
C ARG A 132 -20.56 4.93 -11.69
N ALA A 133 -19.88 4.33 -12.68
CA ALA A 133 -19.81 2.88 -12.90
C ALA A 133 -18.60 2.54 -13.77
N VAL A 134 -18.25 1.28 -13.81
CA VAL A 134 -17.23 0.72 -14.69
C VAL A 134 -17.78 -0.51 -15.42
N ARG A 135 -17.51 -0.62 -16.73
CA ARG A 135 -17.76 -1.82 -17.53
C ARG A 135 -16.46 -2.58 -17.70
N ILE A 136 -16.52 -3.88 -17.43
CA ILE A 136 -15.36 -4.77 -17.40
C ILE A 136 -15.52 -5.82 -18.47
N SER A 137 -14.53 -5.97 -19.36
CA SER A 137 -14.51 -7.04 -20.35
C SER A 137 -14.41 -8.43 -19.69
N ALA A 138 -14.90 -9.46 -20.36
CA ALA A 138 -14.91 -10.82 -19.83
C ALA A 138 -13.51 -11.36 -19.48
N ASP A 139 -12.47 -10.91 -20.19
CA ASP A 139 -11.06 -11.25 -19.94
C ASP A 139 -10.38 -10.34 -18.90
N LYS A 140 -11.13 -9.37 -18.35
CA LYS A 140 -10.66 -8.39 -17.36
C LYS A 140 -9.45 -7.57 -17.81
N THR A 141 -9.24 -7.39 -19.09
CA THR A 141 -8.15 -6.56 -19.62
C THR A 141 -8.60 -5.15 -20.01
N THR A 142 -9.88 -4.93 -20.23
CA THR A 142 -10.44 -3.63 -20.63
C THR A 142 -11.50 -3.16 -19.63
N TYR A 143 -11.35 -1.93 -19.18
CA TYR A 143 -12.22 -1.25 -18.22
C TYR A 143 -12.70 0.07 -18.85
N ARG A 144 -14.02 0.23 -18.97
CA ARG A 144 -14.65 1.50 -19.41
C ARG A 144 -15.28 2.19 -18.24
N PHE A 145 -14.67 3.25 -17.77
CA PHE A 145 -15.21 4.07 -16.69
C PHE A 145 -16.21 5.09 -17.27
N LEU A 146 -17.43 5.05 -16.73
CA LEU A 146 -18.54 5.93 -17.14
C LEU A 146 -18.59 7.13 -16.21
N LEU A 147 -18.18 8.29 -16.67
CA LEU A 147 -18.01 9.47 -15.84
C LEU A 147 -19.36 10.16 -15.53
N ARG A 148 -19.39 10.88 -14.40
CA ARG A 148 -20.51 11.74 -14.01
C ARG A 148 -20.43 13.06 -14.77
N LYS A 149 -21.53 13.44 -15.43
CA LYS A 149 -21.60 14.71 -16.22
C LYS A 149 -21.47 15.99 -15.38
N GLY A 150 -21.64 15.89 -14.04
CA GLY A 150 -21.50 17.02 -13.12
C GLY A 150 -20.11 17.21 -12.54
N ALA A 151 -19.17 16.30 -12.83
CA ALA A 151 -17.78 16.42 -12.35
C ALA A 151 -17.09 17.64 -12.96
N ARG A 152 -16.46 18.46 -12.10
CA ARG A 152 -15.83 19.71 -12.53
C ARG A 152 -14.61 20.05 -11.67
N PHE A 153 -13.70 20.82 -12.24
CA PHE A 153 -12.60 21.43 -11.53
C PHE A 153 -13.04 22.65 -10.71
N HIS A 154 -12.14 23.17 -9.86
CA HIS A 154 -12.42 24.29 -8.96
C HIS A 154 -12.72 25.63 -9.70
N ASP A 155 -12.29 25.76 -10.94
CA ASP A 155 -12.62 26.91 -11.80
C ASP A 155 -13.99 26.77 -12.51
N GLY A 156 -14.68 25.66 -12.28
CA GLY A 156 -15.97 25.34 -12.90
C GLY A 156 -15.87 24.63 -14.24
N SER A 157 -14.68 24.46 -14.81
CA SER A 157 -14.50 23.72 -16.07
C SER A 157 -14.85 22.24 -15.90
N PRO A 158 -15.46 21.58 -16.92
CA PRO A 158 -15.86 20.18 -16.80
C PRO A 158 -14.64 19.25 -16.71
N LEU A 159 -14.74 18.23 -15.84
CA LEU A 159 -13.80 17.13 -15.78
C LEU A 159 -14.28 16.03 -16.74
N THR A 160 -13.47 15.69 -17.74
CA THR A 160 -13.83 14.81 -18.85
C THR A 160 -12.93 13.58 -18.94
N ALA A 161 -13.29 12.64 -19.80
CA ALA A 161 -12.49 11.46 -20.10
C ALA A 161 -11.10 11.81 -20.67
N ARG A 162 -10.95 12.98 -21.32
CA ARG A 162 -9.65 13.47 -21.80
C ARG A 162 -8.71 13.80 -20.65
N ASP A 163 -9.24 14.39 -19.57
CA ASP A 163 -8.46 14.69 -18.36
C ASP A 163 -7.99 13.42 -17.67
N VAL A 164 -8.85 12.41 -17.57
CA VAL A 164 -8.49 11.09 -17.01
C VAL A 164 -7.42 10.40 -17.85
N ALA A 165 -7.62 10.32 -19.19
CA ALA A 165 -6.64 9.72 -20.08
C ALA A 165 -5.30 10.46 -20.04
N PHE A 166 -5.31 11.78 -20.02
CA PHE A 166 -4.12 12.61 -19.84
C PHE A 166 -3.41 12.27 -18.53
N SER A 167 -4.14 12.23 -17.41
CA SER A 167 -3.59 12.00 -16.06
C SER A 167 -2.88 10.65 -15.97
N LEU A 168 -3.53 9.59 -16.42
CA LEU A 168 -2.95 8.24 -16.38
C LEU A 168 -1.70 8.14 -17.27
N ASN A 169 -1.72 8.74 -18.44
CA ASN A 169 -0.59 8.71 -19.37
C ASN A 169 0.59 9.55 -18.86
N ILE A 170 0.34 10.75 -18.29
CA ILE A 170 1.43 11.58 -17.78
C ILE A 170 2.06 10.99 -16.50
N LEU A 171 1.25 10.44 -15.61
CA LEU A 171 1.72 9.73 -14.41
C LEU A 171 2.57 8.50 -14.77
N LYS A 172 2.13 7.72 -15.75
CA LYS A 172 2.86 6.56 -16.25
C LYS A 172 4.20 6.93 -16.89
N THR A 173 4.30 8.08 -17.54
CA THR A 173 5.50 8.48 -18.29
C THR A 173 6.43 9.41 -17.52
N LYS A 174 5.89 10.42 -16.84
CA LYS A 174 6.63 11.48 -16.15
C LYS A 174 6.48 11.47 -14.63
N GLY A 175 5.60 10.63 -14.08
CA GLY A 175 5.37 10.53 -12.65
C GLY A 175 6.58 10.04 -11.86
N HIS A 176 6.50 10.18 -10.53
CA HIS A 176 7.50 9.64 -9.61
C HIS A 176 7.76 8.15 -9.90
N PRO A 177 8.99 7.62 -9.74
CA PRO A 177 9.32 6.21 -10.04
C PRO A 177 8.38 5.20 -9.38
N SER A 178 7.93 5.44 -8.15
CA SER A 178 6.96 4.58 -7.46
C SER A 178 5.60 4.55 -8.17
N ILE A 179 5.10 5.71 -8.63
CA ILE A 179 3.84 5.81 -9.37
C ILE A 179 3.96 5.10 -10.73
N ARG A 180 5.06 5.33 -11.45
CA ARG A 180 5.32 4.62 -12.72
C ARG A 180 5.38 3.11 -12.52
N GLN A 181 5.97 2.65 -11.40
CA GLN A 181 6.05 1.25 -11.05
C GLN A 181 4.65 0.68 -10.70
N SER A 182 3.81 1.40 -9.98
CA SER A 182 2.44 0.98 -9.69
C SER A 182 1.58 0.89 -10.95
N LEU A 183 1.80 1.81 -11.90
CA LEU A 183 1.11 1.82 -13.20
C LEU A 183 1.77 0.92 -14.28
N ARG A 184 2.69 0.03 -13.92
CA ARG A 184 3.41 -0.85 -14.87
C ARG A 184 2.48 -1.73 -15.70
N ASP A 185 1.31 -2.08 -15.16
CA ASP A 185 0.34 -2.95 -15.79
C ASP A 185 -0.67 -2.19 -16.68
N LEU A 186 -0.72 -0.87 -16.60
CA LEU A 186 -1.48 -0.04 -17.52
C LEU A 186 -0.87 -0.12 -18.92
N ASP A 187 -1.64 -0.54 -19.93
CA ASP A 187 -1.23 -0.54 -21.33
C ASP A 187 -1.61 0.78 -22.02
N ALA A 188 -2.90 1.13 -22.01
CA ALA A 188 -3.41 2.36 -22.59
C ALA A 188 -4.54 2.97 -21.75
N ALA A 189 -4.70 4.30 -21.86
CA ALA A 189 -5.85 5.04 -21.37
C ALA A 189 -6.27 6.04 -22.45
N GLU A 190 -7.51 5.94 -22.91
CA GLU A 190 -8.04 6.69 -24.07
C GLU A 190 -9.45 7.19 -23.78
N ALA A 191 -9.78 8.41 -24.20
CA ALA A 191 -11.15 8.93 -24.16
C ALA A 191 -11.93 8.39 -25.37
N GLU A 192 -12.92 7.54 -25.12
CA GLU A 192 -13.84 7.05 -26.18
C GLU A 192 -14.99 8.05 -26.45
N ALA A 193 -15.38 8.80 -25.41
CA ALA A 193 -16.33 9.91 -25.46
C ALA A 193 -15.98 10.90 -24.33
N ASP A 194 -16.66 12.04 -24.25
CA ASP A 194 -16.40 13.03 -23.20
C ASP A 194 -16.67 12.47 -21.79
N ASP A 195 -17.57 11.49 -21.64
CA ASP A 195 -17.94 10.85 -20.41
C ASP A 195 -17.60 9.34 -20.35
N VAL A 196 -16.75 8.84 -21.25
CA VAL A 196 -16.29 7.43 -21.25
C VAL A 196 -14.78 7.38 -21.48
N VAL A 197 -14.05 6.92 -20.48
CA VAL A 197 -12.63 6.62 -20.61
C VAL A 197 -12.41 5.10 -20.63
N MET A 198 -11.72 4.63 -21.65
CA MET A 198 -11.27 3.25 -21.77
C MET A 198 -9.86 3.12 -21.20
N VAL A 199 -9.69 2.18 -20.32
CA VAL A 199 -8.41 1.73 -19.75
C VAL A 199 -8.15 0.31 -20.19
N ARG A 200 -7.00 0.06 -20.80
CA ARG A 200 -6.54 -1.29 -21.12
C ARG A 200 -5.36 -1.66 -20.24
N LEU A 201 -5.43 -2.82 -19.61
CA LEU A 201 -4.36 -3.44 -18.86
C LEU A 201 -3.63 -4.47 -19.74
N LYS A 202 -2.40 -4.76 -19.40
CA LYS A 202 -1.61 -5.84 -20.05
C LYS A 202 -2.32 -7.20 -19.85
N PRO A 203 -2.16 -8.16 -20.77
CA PRO A 203 -2.77 -9.48 -20.65
C PRO A 203 -2.38 -10.24 -19.35
N ARG A 204 -1.18 -9.99 -18.84
CA ARG A 204 -0.74 -10.46 -17.51
C ARG A 204 -0.53 -9.26 -16.63
N HIS A 205 -1.49 -9.00 -15.74
CA HIS A 205 -1.48 -7.90 -14.78
C HIS A 205 -1.79 -8.41 -13.37
N SER A 206 -1.43 -7.62 -12.35
CA SER A 206 -1.82 -7.88 -10.98
C SER A 206 -3.33 -7.67 -10.79
N ARG A 207 -3.94 -8.37 -9.82
CA ARG A 207 -5.38 -8.20 -9.51
C ARG A 207 -5.73 -6.78 -9.08
N GLU A 208 -4.79 -6.09 -8.45
CA GLU A 208 -4.93 -4.69 -7.97
C GLU A 208 -4.80 -3.64 -9.09
N ALA A 209 -4.33 -4.02 -10.28
CA ALA A 209 -3.99 -3.05 -11.32
C ALA A 209 -5.15 -2.10 -11.68
N ALA A 210 -6.38 -2.61 -11.73
CA ALA A 210 -7.58 -1.80 -12.01
C ALA A 210 -7.87 -0.82 -10.86
N LEU A 211 -7.71 -1.23 -9.60
CA LEU A 211 -7.89 -0.37 -8.43
C LEU A 211 -6.81 0.72 -8.40
N ILE A 212 -5.56 0.34 -8.64
CA ILE A 212 -4.44 1.29 -8.70
C ILE A 212 -4.71 2.38 -9.74
N VAL A 213 -5.18 2.01 -10.92
CA VAL A 213 -5.54 2.96 -11.98
C VAL A 213 -6.73 3.83 -11.56
N ALA A 214 -7.78 3.23 -11.01
CA ALA A 214 -9.00 3.94 -10.62
C ALA A 214 -8.80 4.92 -9.43
N GLY A 215 -7.80 4.67 -8.58
CA GLY A 215 -7.41 5.53 -7.47
C GLY A 215 -6.42 6.66 -7.82
N GLN A 216 -5.94 6.75 -9.08
CA GLN A 216 -5.03 7.84 -9.45
C GLN A 216 -5.74 9.19 -9.51
N PRO A 217 -5.04 10.28 -9.13
CA PRO A 217 -5.60 11.64 -9.24
C PRO A 217 -5.88 12.02 -10.68
N VAL A 218 -6.97 12.79 -10.89
CA VAL A 218 -7.32 13.33 -12.18
C VAL A 218 -6.87 14.80 -12.26
N PHE A 219 -6.03 15.10 -13.23
CA PHE A 219 -5.49 16.42 -13.52
C PHE A 219 -6.19 17.05 -14.71
N SER A 220 -6.31 18.37 -14.73
CA SER A 220 -6.82 19.10 -15.88
C SER A 220 -5.79 19.12 -17.03
N ALA A 221 -6.12 18.47 -18.14
CA ALA A 221 -5.28 18.49 -19.34
C ALA A 221 -5.09 19.93 -19.89
N ALA A 222 -6.14 20.76 -19.78
CA ALA A 222 -6.09 22.17 -20.19
C ALA A 222 -5.13 22.99 -19.33
N TYR A 223 -5.13 22.79 -17.99
CA TYR A 223 -4.19 23.45 -17.08
C TYR A 223 -2.75 23.07 -17.42
N TYR A 224 -2.46 21.78 -17.57
CA TYR A 224 -1.10 21.29 -17.84
C TYR A 224 -0.63 21.51 -19.29
N ALA A 225 -1.50 21.99 -20.19
CA ALA A 225 -1.06 22.47 -21.50
C ALA A 225 -0.20 23.75 -21.40
N GLY A 226 -0.42 24.57 -20.34
CA GLY A 226 0.36 25.77 -20.06
C GLY A 226 1.38 25.63 -18.92
N HIS A 227 1.37 24.50 -18.17
CA HIS A 227 2.19 24.30 -16.98
C HIS A 227 2.95 22.97 -17.10
N PRO A 228 4.31 22.98 -17.08
CA PRO A 228 5.10 21.75 -17.18
C PRO A 228 4.83 20.80 -15.99
N PHE A 229 4.42 19.57 -16.29
CA PHE A 229 4.10 18.58 -15.25
C PHE A 229 5.34 18.10 -14.46
N ASP A 230 6.50 18.03 -15.10
CA ASP A 230 7.74 17.46 -14.55
C ASP A 230 8.67 18.51 -13.91
N GLU A 231 8.13 19.67 -13.55
CA GLU A 231 8.86 20.75 -12.89
C GLU A 231 8.32 20.99 -11.46
N THR A 232 9.20 21.50 -10.60
CA THR A 232 8.83 22.01 -9.27
C THR A 232 8.07 23.32 -9.41
N THR A 233 7.05 23.52 -8.58
CA THR A 233 6.29 24.78 -8.53
C THR A 233 5.72 25.02 -7.15
N LEU A 234 5.58 26.29 -6.78
CA LEU A 234 4.77 26.75 -5.65
C LEU A 234 3.44 27.38 -6.11
N GLU A 235 3.15 27.35 -7.42
CA GLU A 235 1.84 27.73 -7.92
C GLU A 235 0.82 26.63 -7.62
N PRO A 236 -0.32 26.96 -6.94
CA PRO A 236 -1.36 25.99 -6.64
C PRO A 236 -1.96 25.39 -7.92
N PRO A 237 -1.90 24.06 -8.10
CA PRO A 237 -2.49 23.44 -9.27
C PRO A 237 -4.01 23.44 -9.22
N LEU A 238 -4.65 23.42 -10.40
CA LEU A 238 -6.10 23.31 -10.52
C LEU A 238 -6.58 21.93 -10.08
N GLY A 239 -7.30 21.88 -8.96
CA GLY A 239 -7.89 20.67 -8.41
C GLY A 239 -9.37 20.51 -8.70
N SER A 240 -9.99 19.43 -8.20
CA SER A 240 -11.40 19.09 -8.42
C SER A 240 -12.11 18.61 -7.13
N SER A 241 -11.35 18.31 -6.06
CA SER A 241 -11.85 17.65 -4.87
C SER A 241 -12.45 18.63 -3.84
N ALA A 242 -12.83 18.09 -2.67
CA ALA A 242 -13.49 18.84 -1.60
C ALA A 242 -12.60 19.92 -0.94
N TYR A 243 -11.29 19.91 -1.18
CA TYR A 243 -10.35 20.92 -0.71
C TYR A 243 -9.56 21.53 -1.85
N LYS A 244 -9.11 22.76 -1.65
CA LYS A 244 -8.15 23.47 -2.52
C LYS A 244 -7.00 24.01 -1.69
N VAL A 245 -5.85 24.30 -2.33
CA VAL A 245 -4.73 24.94 -1.64
C VAL A 245 -5.17 26.28 -1.10
N GLY A 246 -4.97 26.49 0.19
CA GLY A 246 -5.18 27.71 0.95
C GLY A 246 -3.85 28.41 1.23
N PRO A 247 -3.74 29.17 2.34
CA PRO A 247 -2.50 29.82 2.75
C PRO A 247 -1.39 28.81 3.03
N PHE A 248 -0.15 29.15 2.64
CA PHE A 248 1.03 28.37 2.97
C PHE A 248 2.27 29.27 3.12
N ASP A 249 3.26 28.76 3.87
CA ASP A 249 4.62 29.30 3.94
C ASP A 249 5.57 28.14 3.66
N SER A 250 6.31 28.23 2.55
CA SER A 250 7.14 27.14 2.05
C SER A 250 8.16 26.70 3.10
N GLY A 251 8.16 25.41 3.41
CA GLY A 251 9.02 24.81 4.44
C GLY A 251 8.48 24.89 5.86
N HIS A 252 7.42 25.65 6.15
CA HIS A 252 6.87 25.84 7.47
C HIS A 252 5.46 25.24 7.63
N TYR A 253 4.52 25.61 6.78
CA TYR A 253 3.17 25.05 6.81
C TYR A 253 2.47 25.13 5.46
N ILE A 254 1.46 24.29 5.29
CA ILE A 254 0.50 24.36 4.19
C ILE A 254 -0.91 24.10 4.71
N ALA A 255 -1.88 24.91 4.25
CA ALA A 255 -3.28 24.73 4.58
C ALA A 255 -4.11 24.45 3.32
N PHE A 256 -5.22 23.74 3.52
CA PHE A 256 -6.19 23.42 2.50
C PHE A 256 -7.59 23.89 2.95
N ASP A 257 -8.21 24.74 2.15
CA ASP A 257 -9.53 25.28 2.43
C ASP A 257 -10.61 24.44 1.76
N ARG A 258 -11.67 24.12 2.51
CA ARG A 258 -12.80 23.36 1.99
C ARG A 258 -13.54 24.17 0.93
N VAL A 259 -13.92 23.48 -0.16
CA VAL A 259 -14.73 24.02 -1.26
C VAL A 259 -16.22 23.85 -0.93
N PRO A 260 -16.96 24.91 -0.61
CA PRO A 260 -18.35 24.79 -0.14
C PRO A 260 -19.30 24.19 -1.19
N ASP A 261 -19.04 24.46 -2.46
CA ASP A 261 -19.83 24.01 -3.61
C ASP A 261 -19.18 22.86 -4.37
N TYR A 262 -18.38 22.06 -3.67
CA TYR A 262 -17.77 20.84 -4.24
C TYR A 262 -18.83 20.00 -4.96
N TRP A 263 -18.57 19.66 -6.21
CA TRP A 263 -19.52 18.99 -7.08
C TRP A 263 -19.98 17.62 -6.59
N GLY A 264 -19.07 16.90 -5.91
CA GLY A 264 -19.27 15.54 -5.41
C GLY A 264 -19.79 15.45 -3.96
N LYS A 265 -20.11 16.56 -3.30
CA LYS A 265 -20.44 16.62 -1.86
C LYS A 265 -21.61 15.73 -1.44
N ASP A 266 -22.56 15.49 -2.33
CA ASP A 266 -23.78 14.71 -2.06
C ASP A 266 -23.67 13.25 -2.55
N LEU A 267 -22.49 12.82 -3.02
CA LEU A 267 -22.24 11.44 -3.39
C LEU A 267 -22.03 10.59 -2.13
N ALA A 268 -22.51 9.35 -2.17
CA ALA A 268 -22.40 8.40 -1.05
C ALA A 268 -20.97 8.28 -0.48
N VAL A 269 -19.97 8.27 -1.35
CA VAL A 269 -18.54 8.22 -0.99
C VAL A 269 -18.03 9.51 -0.34
N SER A 270 -18.77 10.60 -0.39
CA SER A 270 -18.38 11.91 0.16
C SER A 270 -19.17 12.34 1.37
N ILE A 271 -20.36 11.76 1.58
CA ILE A 271 -21.22 12.09 2.75
C ILE A 271 -20.48 11.75 4.04
N GLY A 272 -20.55 12.65 5.02
CA GLY A 272 -19.84 12.50 6.30
C GLY A 272 -18.33 12.76 6.25
N GLN A 273 -17.78 13.10 5.07
CA GLN A 273 -16.37 13.39 4.84
C GLN A 273 -16.11 14.90 4.68
N ALA A 274 -14.83 15.31 4.58
CA ALA A 274 -14.41 16.71 4.43
C ALA A 274 -15.10 17.65 5.44
N ASN A 275 -15.08 17.29 6.72
CA ASN A 275 -15.82 17.99 7.77
C ASN A 275 -15.18 19.32 8.18
N PHE A 276 -13.84 19.40 8.19
CA PHE A 276 -13.15 20.62 8.57
C PHE A 276 -13.21 21.68 7.47
N GLY A 277 -13.39 22.95 7.86
CA GLY A 277 -13.30 24.10 6.96
C GLY A 277 -11.90 24.34 6.45
N ARG A 278 -10.89 23.97 7.28
CA ARG A 278 -9.49 24.01 6.94
C ARG A 278 -8.73 22.83 7.50
N VAL A 279 -7.84 22.24 6.70
CA VAL A 279 -6.85 21.26 7.12
C VAL A 279 -5.48 21.90 6.95
N ARG A 280 -4.67 21.93 8.01
CA ARG A 280 -3.35 22.57 8.01
C ARG A 280 -2.29 21.57 8.46
N PHE A 281 -1.19 21.49 7.73
CA PHE A 281 -0.01 20.69 8.06
C PHE A 281 1.15 21.60 8.47
N GLU A 282 1.70 21.34 9.66
CA GLU A 282 2.87 22.02 10.21
C GLU A 282 4.12 21.17 10.03
N TYR A 283 5.22 21.81 9.67
CA TYR A 283 6.53 21.19 9.51
C TYR A 283 7.44 21.55 10.67
N PHE A 284 8.20 20.59 11.17
CA PHE A 284 9.15 20.76 12.26
C PHE A 284 10.48 20.12 11.90
N GLY A 285 11.59 20.72 12.31
CA GLY A 285 12.94 20.21 12.04
C GLY A 285 13.23 18.84 12.67
N ASP A 286 12.56 18.52 13.79
CA ASP A 286 12.65 17.23 14.43
C ASP A 286 11.39 16.90 15.28
N ARG A 287 11.26 15.62 15.67
CA ARG A 287 10.12 15.13 16.45
C ARG A 287 10.02 15.70 17.87
N LYS A 288 11.14 16.12 18.48
CA LYS A 288 11.14 16.69 19.84
C LYS A 288 10.61 18.12 19.80
N VAL A 289 11.06 18.92 18.83
CA VAL A 289 10.51 20.26 18.57
C VAL A 289 9.01 20.18 18.29
N ALA A 290 8.57 19.23 17.46
CA ALA A 290 7.15 19.00 17.20
C ALA A 290 6.38 18.67 18.48
N PHE A 291 6.94 17.86 19.38
CA PHE A 291 6.28 17.52 20.63
C PHE A 291 6.15 18.73 21.57
N GLU A 292 7.16 19.58 21.66
CA GLU A 292 7.08 20.84 22.44
C GLU A 292 6.05 21.82 21.81
N ALA A 293 5.97 21.91 20.49
CA ALA A 293 4.94 22.67 19.80
C ALA A 293 3.52 22.14 20.08
N PHE A 294 3.34 20.81 20.16
CA PHE A 294 2.07 20.22 20.60
C PHE A 294 1.70 20.62 22.02
N LYS A 295 2.64 20.56 22.97
CA LYS A 295 2.41 21.02 24.35
C LYS A 295 2.02 22.50 24.42
N ALA A 296 2.54 23.31 23.51
CA ALA A 296 2.20 24.73 23.37
C ALA A 296 0.86 24.97 22.64
N GLY A 297 0.21 23.93 22.12
CA GLY A 297 -1.07 24.04 21.42
C GLY A 297 -0.97 24.54 19.98
N VAL A 298 0.20 24.45 19.34
CA VAL A 298 0.40 24.88 17.95
C VAL A 298 -0.43 24.01 17.00
N PHE A 299 -0.61 22.72 17.32
CA PHE A 299 -1.47 21.84 16.56
C PHE A 299 -2.37 21.00 17.49
N THR A 300 -3.50 20.52 16.95
CA THR A 300 -4.64 20.08 17.73
C THR A 300 -4.83 18.57 17.76
N PHE A 301 -4.16 17.85 16.88
CA PHE A 301 -4.19 16.38 16.81
C PHE A 301 -2.78 15.84 16.57
N ARG A 302 -2.40 14.83 17.34
CA ARG A 302 -1.10 14.18 17.23
C ARG A 302 -1.25 12.67 17.26
N GLU A 303 -0.73 12.01 16.26
CA GLU A 303 -0.46 10.58 16.29
C GLU A 303 0.92 10.36 16.93
N GLU A 304 0.99 9.53 17.96
CA GLU A 304 2.25 9.25 18.65
C GLU A 304 2.81 7.89 18.22
N PHE A 305 3.92 7.91 17.52
CA PHE A 305 4.60 6.72 17.02
C PHE A 305 5.78 6.28 17.88
N THR A 306 6.13 7.05 18.92
CA THR A 306 7.28 6.78 19.78
C THR A 306 6.81 6.24 21.12
N SER A 307 6.97 4.93 21.35
CA SER A 307 6.55 4.28 22.60
C SER A 307 7.10 4.96 23.86
N ALA A 308 8.36 5.40 23.85
CA ALA A 308 8.96 6.13 24.96
C ALA A 308 8.23 7.45 25.25
N VAL A 309 7.89 8.24 24.21
CA VAL A 309 7.14 9.48 24.38
C VAL A 309 5.72 9.19 24.87
N TRP A 310 5.06 8.18 24.29
CA TRP A 310 3.74 7.74 24.74
C TRP A 310 3.73 7.34 26.22
N ALA A 311 4.74 6.59 26.68
CA ALA A 311 4.82 6.11 28.04
C ALA A 311 5.18 7.20 29.05
N THR A 312 6.08 8.13 28.70
CA THR A 312 6.71 9.06 29.67
C THR A 312 6.52 10.54 29.36
N GLY A 313 6.21 10.90 28.12
CA GLY A 313 6.20 12.29 27.67
C GLY A 313 4.93 13.07 28.01
N TYR A 314 3.81 12.38 28.21
CA TYR A 314 2.49 13.01 28.41
C TYR A 314 2.16 13.30 29.87
N ASP A 315 3.15 13.59 30.71
CA ASP A 315 2.99 14.00 32.11
C ASP A 315 3.15 15.53 32.28
N PHE A 316 2.21 16.30 31.73
CA PHE A 316 2.20 17.77 31.83
C PHE A 316 0.78 18.32 32.07
N ALA A 317 0.69 19.61 32.45
CA ALA A 317 -0.52 20.22 32.96
C ALA A 317 -1.75 20.03 32.03
N ALA A 318 -1.60 20.24 30.71
CA ALA A 318 -2.72 20.15 29.78
C ALA A 318 -3.33 18.74 29.67
N VAL A 319 -2.55 17.69 29.94
CA VAL A 319 -3.05 16.31 30.02
C VAL A 319 -3.75 16.08 31.36
N LYS A 320 -3.17 16.59 32.47
CA LYS A 320 -3.71 16.42 33.83
C LYS A 320 -5.03 17.13 34.01
N ASP A 321 -5.20 18.28 33.38
CA ASP A 321 -6.44 19.10 33.48
C ASP A 321 -7.46 18.78 32.35
N GLY A 322 -7.17 17.78 31.50
CA GLY A 322 -8.11 17.29 30.48
C GLY A 322 -8.23 18.13 29.22
N ARG A 323 -7.38 19.15 29.03
CA ARG A 323 -7.33 19.90 27.76
C ARG A 323 -6.73 19.08 26.63
N ILE A 324 -5.87 18.09 26.96
CA ILE A 324 -5.36 17.07 26.04
C ILE A 324 -5.84 15.72 26.49
N ILE A 325 -6.49 15.00 25.61
CA ILE A 325 -7.00 13.65 25.83
C ILE A 325 -6.06 12.65 25.14
N ARG A 326 -5.55 11.68 25.91
CA ARG A 326 -4.84 10.51 25.36
C ARG A 326 -5.85 9.41 25.09
N ALA A 327 -5.81 8.84 23.90
CA ALA A 327 -6.64 7.70 23.54
C ALA A 327 -5.81 6.69 22.73
N THR A 328 -6.03 5.40 23.00
CA THR A 328 -5.61 4.31 22.11
C THR A 328 -6.83 3.93 21.30
N LEU A 329 -6.77 4.15 20.00
CA LEU A 329 -7.86 3.81 19.08
C LEU A 329 -7.61 2.41 18.53
N PRO A 330 -8.62 1.52 18.50
CA PRO A 330 -8.49 0.22 17.83
C PRO A 330 -8.18 0.45 16.34
N ASP A 331 -7.30 -0.38 15.81
CA ASP A 331 -6.98 -0.41 14.38
C ASP A 331 -7.05 -1.87 13.92
N GLU A 332 -8.06 -2.18 13.11
CA GLU A 332 -8.30 -3.49 12.52
C GLU A 332 -7.77 -3.60 11.10
N SER A 333 -7.08 -2.55 10.62
CA SER A 333 -6.46 -2.57 9.30
C SER A 333 -5.35 -3.62 9.22
N PRO A 334 -5.12 -4.22 8.05
CA PRO A 334 -3.96 -5.08 7.84
C PRO A 334 -2.66 -4.36 8.22
N MET A 335 -1.87 -5.00 9.07
CA MET A 335 -0.63 -4.40 9.56
C MET A 335 0.51 -4.61 8.55
N GLY A 336 1.31 -3.58 8.37
CA GLY A 336 2.59 -3.70 7.67
C GLY A 336 3.62 -4.49 8.50
N THR A 337 4.70 -4.87 7.84
CA THR A 337 5.84 -5.53 8.50
C THR A 337 6.99 -4.55 8.64
N GLN A 338 7.45 -4.34 9.87
CA GLN A 338 8.67 -3.60 10.17
C GLN A 338 9.78 -4.56 10.61
N GLY A 339 10.97 -4.40 10.05
CA GLY A 339 12.11 -5.25 10.39
C GLY A 339 13.34 -4.93 9.58
N TRP A 340 14.44 -5.62 9.90
CA TRP A 340 15.67 -5.56 9.13
C TRP A 340 15.65 -6.58 8.00
N PHE A 341 15.55 -6.11 6.75
CA PHE A 341 15.49 -6.95 5.56
C PHE A 341 16.89 -7.30 5.08
N LEU A 342 17.23 -8.59 5.08
CA LEU A 342 18.52 -9.08 4.62
C LEU A 342 18.59 -9.13 3.10
N ASN A 343 19.59 -8.48 2.50
CA ASN A 343 19.78 -8.50 1.05
C ASN A 343 20.31 -9.86 0.57
N ILE A 344 19.44 -10.79 0.25
CA ILE A 344 19.79 -12.16 -0.18
C ILE A 344 20.53 -12.23 -1.52
N ARG A 345 20.61 -11.14 -2.28
CA ARG A 345 21.49 -11.07 -3.48
C ARG A 345 22.97 -11.07 -3.10
N ARG A 346 23.31 -10.69 -1.87
CA ARG A 346 24.67 -10.79 -1.34
C ARG A 346 24.93 -12.21 -0.86
N GLY A 347 26.06 -12.80 -1.29
CA GLY A 347 26.41 -14.20 -1.00
C GLY A 347 26.34 -14.58 0.47
N LYS A 348 26.76 -13.70 1.37
CA LYS A 348 26.73 -13.91 2.83
C LYS A 348 25.33 -14.11 3.44
N PHE A 349 24.26 -13.75 2.73
CA PHE A 349 22.88 -13.90 3.20
C PHE A 349 22.07 -14.93 2.41
N LYS A 350 22.67 -15.66 1.46
CA LYS A 350 21.97 -16.67 0.65
C LYS A 350 21.52 -17.87 1.48
N ASP A 351 22.37 -18.34 2.39
CA ASP A 351 22.05 -19.48 3.25
C ASP A 351 21.00 -19.12 4.31
N ALA A 352 19.90 -19.87 4.37
CA ALA A 352 18.81 -19.65 5.30
C ALA A 352 19.25 -19.79 6.76
N ARG A 353 20.19 -20.72 7.04
CA ARG A 353 20.75 -20.95 8.39
C ARG A 353 21.46 -19.70 8.91
N ILE A 354 22.20 -18.99 8.05
CA ILE A 354 22.84 -17.70 8.40
C ILE A 354 21.77 -16.67 8.77
N ARG A 355 20.69 -16.57 8.00
CA ARG A 355 19.61 -15.61 8.29
C ARG A 355 18.88 -15.95 9.59
N GLN A 356 18.62 -17.24 9.83
CA GLN A 356 18.04 -17.71 11.10
C GLN A 356 18.94 -17.37 12.29
N ALA A 357 20.25 -17.65 12.17
CA ALA A 357 21.23 -17.36 13.23
C ALA A 357 21.26 -15.85 13.57
N ILE A 358 21.20 -14.98 12.55
CA ILE A 358 21.10 -13.53 12.76
C ILE A 358 19.81 -13.21 13.54
N GLY A 359 18.66 -13.77 13.12
CA GLY A 359 17.37 -13.53 13.79
C GLY A 359 17.34 -13.98 15.26
N LEU A 360 18.03 -15.06 15.63
CA LEU A 360 18.15 -15.55 17.01
C LEU A 360 18.96 -14.63 17.94
N ALA A 361 19.78 -13.74 17.37
CA ALA A 361 20.53 -12.75 18.15
C ALA A 361 19.68 -11.54 18.57
N PHE A 362 18.46 -11.38 18.03
CA PHE A 362 17.54 -10.32 18.42
C PHE A 362 16.64 -10.76 19.57
N ASP A 363 16.85 -10.19 20.76
CA ASP A 363 16.00 -10.42 21.93
C ASP A 363 14.83 -9.44 21.88
N PHE A 364 13.69 -9.90 21.34
CA PHE A 364 12.49 -9.08 21.22
C PHE A 364 11.88 -8.78 22.59
N GLU A 365 11.77 -9.77 23.47
CA GLU A 365 11.13 -9.65 24.77
C GLU A 365 11.83 -8.62 25.64
N TRP A 366 13.17 -8.66 25.69
CA TRP A 366 13.96 -7.64 26.39
C TRP A 366 13.79 -6.26 25.75
N THR A 367 13.88 -6.19 24.42
CA THR A 367 13.76 -4.92 23.67
C THR A 367 12.38 -4.31 23.88
N ASN A 368 11.32 -5.14 23.81
CA ASN A 368 9.95 -4.69 24.05
C ASN A 368 9.77 -4.17 25.48
N ALA A 369 10.23 -4.92 26.48
CA ALA A 369 10.09 -4.52 27.87
C ALA A 369 10.88 -3.24 28.22
N ASN A 370 12.13 -3.12 27.75
CA ASN A 370 13.05 -2.08 28.20
C ASN A 370 13.17 -0.85 27.30
N ILE A 371 12.90 -1.01 25.99
CA ILE A 371 13.01 0.07 25.00
C ILE A 371 11.64 0.50 24.49
N MET A 372 10.71 -0.45 24.31
CA MET A 372 9.40 -0.22 23.72
C MET A 372 8.28 -0.13 24.76
N TYR A 373 8.60 -0.21 26.04
CA TYR A 373 7.65 -0.09 27.17
C TYR A 373 6.52 -1.14 27.16
N GLY A 374 6.78 -2.31 26.57
CA GLY A 374 5.84 -3.44 26.54
C GLY A 374 4.63 -3.25 25.62
N VAL A 375 4.62 -2.24 24.75
CA VAL A 375 3.44 -1.88 23.96
C VAL A 375 3.35 -2.56 22.59
N TYR A 376 4.36 -3.33 22.21
CA TYR A 376 4.39 -3.99 20.90
C TYR A 376 4.19 -5.50 20.99
N SER A 377 3.68 -6.08 19.90
CA SER A 377 3.69 -7.52 19.66
C SER A 377 4.69 -7.84 18.56
N ARG A 378 5.38 -8.97 18.65
CA ARG A 378 6.30 -9.40 17.60
C ARG A 378 5.53 -9.76 16.33
N THR A 379 5.98 -9.22 15.20
CA THR A 379 5.41 -9.55 13.89
C THR A 379 5.70 -11.02 13.55
N THR A 380 4.65 -11.76 13.21
CA THR A 380 4.71 -13.18 12.85
C THR A 380 4.34 -13.46 11.41
N SER A 381 3.72 -12.50 10.72
CA SER A 381 3.25 -12.64 9.34
C SER A 381 3.40 -11.32 8.59
N PHE A 382 3.65 -11.38 7.28
CA PHE A 382 3.52 -10.23 6.38
C PHE A 382 2.06 -9.76 6.21
N PHE A 383 1.11 -10.60 6.60
CA PHE A 383 -0.34 -10.34 6.55
C PHE A 383 -0.94 -10.22 7.95
N GLN A 384 -0.14 -9.84 8.94
CA GLN A 384 -0.61 -9.70 10.32
C GLN A 384 -1.81 -8.76 10.41
N ASN A 385 -2.71 -9.05 11.36
CA ASN A 385 -3.99 -8.34 11.53
C ASN A 385 -4.89 -8.41 10.29
N SER A 386 -4.84 -9.52 9.56
CA SER A 386 -5.74 -9.78 8.43
C SER A 386 -6.11 -11.25 8.34
N PRO A 387 -7.24 -11.59 7.68
CA PRO A 387 -7.64 -12.97 7.41
C PRO A 387 -6.63 -13.76 6.56
N MET A 388 -5.70 -13.07 5.89
CA MET A 388 -4.65 -13.70 5.09
C MET A 388 -3.45 -14.17 5.92
N ALA A 389 -3.37 -13.82 7.21
CA ALA A 389 -2.32 -14.30 8.09
C ALA A 389 -2.48 -15.81 8.31
N ALA A 390 -1.49 -16.60 7.91
CA ALA A 390 -1.49 -18.04 8.09
C ALA A 390 -1.56 -18.41 9.59
N GLN A 391 -2.35 -19.43 9.91
CA GLN A 391 -2.51 -19.97 11.25
C GLN A 391 -2.47 -21.49 11.23
N GLY A 392 -1.82 -22.10 12.22
CA GLY A 392 -1.74 -23.57 12.32
C GLY A 392 -1.08 -24.22 11.10
N ARG A 393 -1.73 -25.22 10.53
CA ARG A 393 -1.32 -25.93 9.32
C ARG A 393 -2.16 -25.48 8.14
N PRO A 394 -1.64 -25.61 6.89
CA PRO A 394 -2.43 -25.33 5.70
C PRO A 394 -3.74 -26.13 5.68
N ALA A 395 -4.84 -25.46 5.35
CA ALA A 395 -6.15 -26.09 5.16
C ALA A 395 -6.13 -27.08 3.97
N PRO A 396 -7.10 -28.03 3.87
CA PRO A 396 -7.14 -28.98 2.76
C PRO A 396 -7.15 -28.31 1.38
N GLU A 397 -7.82 -27.16 1.25
CA GLU A 397 -7.90 -26.38 0.00
C GLU A 397 -6.55 -25.76 -0.35
N GLU A 398 -5.82 -25.23 0.66
CA GLU A 398 -4.46 -24.71 0.48
C GLU A 398 -3.48 -25.84 0.12
N LEU A 399 -3.59 -26.98 0.80
CA LEU A 399 -2.76 -28.18 0.49
C LEU A 399 -2.98 -28.63 -0.96
N ALA A 400 -4.22 -28.61 -1.46
CA ALA A 400 -4.51 -28.97 -2.84
C ALA A 400 -3.80 -28.06 -3.85
N LEU A 401 -3.61 -26.77 -3.52
CA LEU A 401 -2.86 -25.82 -4.35
C LEU A 401 -1.34 -25.98 -4.22
N LEU A 402 -0.84 -26.35 -3.04
CA LEU A 402 0.58 -26.47 -2.75
C LEU A 402 1.17 -27.82 -3.19
N GLU A 403 0.37 -28.89 -3.16
CA GLU A 403 0.80 -30.25 -3.40
C GLU A 403 1.53 -30.47 -4.75
N PRO A 404 1.09 -29.87 -5.88
CA PRO A 404 1.80 -29.97 -7.14
C PRO A 404 3.25 -29.45 -7.12
N PHE A 405 3.57 -28.59 -6.14
CA PHE A 405 4.88 -27.95 -6.00
C PHE A 405 5.68 -28.51 -4.83
N ARG A 406 5.26 -29.60 -4.19
CA ARG A 406 5.90 -30.17 -3.00
C ARG A 406 7.39 -30.41 -3.16
N GLY A 407 7.85 -30.79 -4.34
CA GLY A 407 9.26 -31.01 -4.62
C GLY A 407 10.11 -29.75 -4.71
N ASP A 408 9.48 -28.59 -4.96
CA ASP A 408 10.14 -27.31 -5.19
C ASP A 408 10.03 -26.37 -3.98
N LEU A 409 9.15 -26.70 -3.03
CA LEU A 409 8.88 -25.87 -1.85
C LEU A 409 9.63 -26.40 -0.61
N ASP A 410 9.96 -25.47 0.29
CA ASP A 410 10.48 -25.83 1.60
C ASP A 410 9.44 -26.72 2.35
N PRO A 411 9.84 -27.88 2.88
CA PRO A 411 8.94 -28.76 3.65
C PRO A 411 8.20 -28.05 4.79
N ALA A 412 8.76 -26.98 5.36
CA ALA A 412 8.14 -26.19 6.41
C ALA A 412 6.81 -25.55 5.98
N VAL A 413 6.59 -25.31 4.66
CA VAL A 413 5.34 -24.77 4.10
C VAL A 413 4.15 -25.71 4.35
N PHE A 414 4.40 -27.01 4.51
CA PHE A 414 3.39 -28.05 4.77
C PHE A 414 3.20 -28.37 6.26
N GLY A 415 3.94 -27.67 7.12
CA GLY A 415 3.93 -27.84 8.56
C GLY A 415 3.08 -26.80 9.29
N GLU A 416 3.35 -26.67 10.60
CA GLU A 416 2.82 -25.57 11.40
C GLU A 416 3.39 -24.23 10.93
N VAL A 417 2.58 -23.16 11.02
CA VAL A 417 3.01 -21.82 10.71
C VAL A 417 4.26 -21.46 11.54
N TYR A 418 5.20 -20.75 10.89
CA TYR A 418 6.41 -20.31 11.59
C TYR A 418 6.06 -19.31 12.70
N VAL A 419 6.51 -19.62 13.92
CA VAL A 419 6.45 -18.72 15.07
C VAL A 419 7.88 -18.35 15.46
N PRO A 420 8.22 -17.05 15.53
CA PRO A 420 9.53 -16.64 16.02
C PRO A 420 9.78 -17.18 17.44
N PRO A 421 11.00 -17.61 17.75
CA PRO A 421 11.31 -18.06 19.11
C PRO A 421 11.15 -16.90 20.09
N VAL A 422 10.56 -17.22 21.25
CA VAL A 422 10.45 -16.32 22.39
C VAL A 422 11.74 -16.42 23.20
N SER A 423 12.35 -15.27 23.54
CA SER A 423 13.56 -15.24 24.37
C SER A 423 13.23 -15.28 25.87
N ASP A 424 14.26 -15.48 26.71
CA ASP A 424 14.13 -15.40 28.16
C ASP A 424 14.01 -13.96 28.70
N GLY A 425 14.06 -12.96 27.83
CA GLY A 425 13.97 -11.53 28.17
C GLY A 425 15.18 -10.98 28.93
N SER A 426 16.30 -11.67 28.93
CA SER A 426 17.53 -11.24 29.61
C SER A 426 18.35 -10.21 28.83
N GLY A 427 18.03 -10.00 27.55
CA GLY A 427 18.80 -9.23 26.59
C GLY A 427 19.96 -10.00 25.98
N GLN A 428 20.31 -11.16 26.53
CA GLN A 428 21.38 -12.05 26.06
C GLN A 428 21.00 -13.52 26.30
N ASP A 429 19.90 -13.96 25.69
CA ASP A 429 19.45 -15.36 25.83
C ASP A 429 20.53 -16.32 25.34
N ARG A 430 21.11 -17.06 26.33
CA ARG A 430 22.25 -17.95 26.09
C ARG A 430 21.87 -19.15 25.23
N GLU A 431 20.62 -19.62 25.32
CA GLU A 431 20.17 -20.74 24.54
C GLU A 431 20.01 -20.33 23.05
N LEU A 432 19.35 -19.23 22.80
CA LEU A 432 19.18 -18.69 21.44
C LEU A 432 20.53 -18.34 20.80
N LEU A 433 21.44 -17.72 21.56
CA LEU A 433 22.79 -17.41 21.06
C LEU A 433 23.60 -18.68 20.77
N ARG A 434 23.47 -19.74 21.57
CA ARG A 434 24.12 -21.03 21.30
C ARG A 434 23.57 -21.68 20.04
N ARG A 435 22.24 -21.65 19.84
CA ARG A 435 21.60 -22.13 18.62
C ARG A 435 22.07 -21.33 17.40
N ALA A 436 22.18 -20.01 17.53
CA ALA A 436 22.73 -19.15 16.47
C ALA A 436 24.18 -19.55 16.09
N ALA A 437 25.03 -19.79 17.09
CA ALA A 437 26.41 -20.23 16.88
C ALA A 437 26.48 -21.59 16.14
N THR A 438 25.60 -22.53 16.51
CA THR A 438 25.48 -23.82 15.81
C THR A 438 25.08 -23.64 14.36
N LEU A 439 24.03 -22.83 14.07
CA LEU A 439 23.59 -22.55 12.71
C LEU A 439 24.68 -21.89 11.85
N PHE A 440 25.47 -20.97 12.42
CA PHE A 440 26.63 -20.41 11.72
C PHE A 440 27.67 -21.48 11.39
N SER A 441 27.97 -22.36 12.35
CA SER A 441 28.90 -23.48 12.14
C SER A 441 28.39 -24.44 11.05
N ASP A 442 27.11 -24.82 11.10
CA ASP A 442 26.48 -25.71 10.12
C ASP A 442 26.43 -25.10 8.71
N ALA A 443 26.37 -23.77 8.63
CA ALA A 443 26.48 -23.02 7.37
C ALA A 443 27.94 -22.88 6.89
N GLY A 444 28.93 -23.45 7.60
CA GLY A 444 30.35 -23.44 7.22
C GLY A 444 31.09 -22.17 7.69
N CYS A 445 30.49 -21.34 8.53
CA CYS A 445 31.23 -20.24 9.16
C CYS A 445 32.21 -20.77 10.19
N LYS A 446 33.36 -20.09 10.34
CA LYS A 446 34.40 -20.53 11.29
C LYS A 446 34.71 -19.40 12.26
N ARG A 447 34.85 -19.76 13.54
CA ARG A 447 35.28 -18.81 14.58
C ARG A 447 36.80 -18.73 14.62
N ALA A 448 37.37 -17.54 14.50
CA ALA A 448 38.76 -17.23 14.64
C ALA A 448 38.97 -16.21 15.76
N GLY A 449 39.20 -16.69 16.98
CA GLY A 449 39.26 -15.87 18.19
C GLY A 449 37.90 -15.21 18.46
N THR A 450 37.83 -13.88 18.44
CA THR A 450 36.63 -13.08 18.66
C THR A 450 35.81 -12.86 17.39
N HIS A 451 36.31 -13.19 16.22
CA HIS A 451 35.69 -12.93 14.94
C HIS A 451 35.11 -14.19 14.30
N LEU A 452 34.03 -14.03 13.57
CA LEU A 452 33.43 -15.06 12.74
C LEU A 452 33.82 -14.80 11.27
N THR A 453 34.24 -15.85 10.57
CA THR A 453 34.51 -15.81 9.13
C THR A 453 33.43 -16.56 8.36
N LEU A 454 33.09 -16.07 7.19
CA LEU A 454 32.22 -16.74 6.23
C LEU A 454 32.88 -17.98 5.63
N PRO A 455 32.14 -18.88 4.95
CA PRO A 455 32.71 -20.05 4.31
C PRO A 455 33.82 -19.73 3.27
N ASP A 456 33.80 -18.52 2.68
CA ASP A 456 34.85 -18.03 1.75
C ASP A 456 36.06 -17.42 2.47
N GLY A 457 36.14 -17.50 3.81
CA GLY A 457 37.22 -17.01 4.65
C GLY A 457 37.20 -15.51 4.96
N LYS A 458 36.27 -14.75 4.43
CA LYS A 458 36.14 -13.32 4.74
C LYS A 458 35.52 -13.06 6.12
N PRO A 459 35.89 -11.97 6.78
CA PRO A 459 35.19 -11.53 8.00
C PRO A 459 33.70 -11.40 7.78
N PHE A 460 32.91 -11.82 8.78
CA PHE A 460 31.47 -11.65 8.70
C PHE A 460 31.05 -10.28 9.24
N GLU A 461 30.83 -9.37 8.33
CA GLU A 461 30.42 -7.99 8.62
C GLU A 461 28.96 -7.77 8.24
N ILE A 462 28.18 -7.05 9.06
CA ILE A 462 26.80 -6.64 8.82
C ILE A 462 26.68 -5.14 9.02
N GLU A 463 26.01 -4.46 8.09
CA GLU A 463 25.64 -3.06 8.20
C GLU A 463 24.13 -2.95 8.25
N PHE A 464 23.62 -2.36 9.33
CA PHE A 464 22.25 -1.92 9.46
C PHE A 464 22.14 -0.53 8.86
N LEU A 465 21.50 -0.41 7.72
CA LEU A 465 21.36 0.84 6.96
C LEU A 465 19.99 1.46 7.24
N ASP A 466 19.98 2.71 7.70
CA ASP A 466 18.78 3.46 8.01
C ASP A 466 18.86 4.88 7.46
N PHE A 467 17.73 5.57 7.36
CA PHE A 467 17.66 6.98 6.94
C PHE A 467 17.64 7.94 8.14
N ASP A 468 17.40 7.46 9.36
CA ASP A 468 17.46 8.25 10.59
C ASP A 468 17.99 7.43 11.78
N ASN A 469 17.98 8.01 12.98
CA ASN A 469 18.42 7.35 14.21
C ASN A 469 17.30 6.73 15.05
N ALA A 470 16.07 6.67 14.56
CA ALA A 470 14.91 6.23 15.36
C ALA A 470 15.04 4.78 15.84
N LEU A 471 15.59 3.90 15.01
CA LEU A 471 15.79 2.48 15.35
C LEU A 471 17.15 2.18 16.01
N ALA A 472 18.03 3.17 16.19
CA ALA A 472 19.32 2.95 16.83
C ALA A 472 19.22 2.35 18.26
N PRO A 473 18.31 2.82 19.14
CA PRO A 473 18.15 2.23 20.48
C PRO A 473 17.74 0.76 20.44
N HIS A 474 16.90 0.37 19.48
CA HIS A 474 16.42 -1.00 19.30
C HIS A 474 17.49 -1.92 18.69
N THR A 475 18.35 -1.35 17.85
CA THR A 475 19.39 -2.08 17.11
C THR A 475 20.67 -2.29 17.92
N ALA A 476 20.96 -1.39 18.88
CA ALA A 476 22.19 -1.48 19.67
C ALA A 476 22.33 -2.77 20.47
N PRO A 477 21.31 -3.29 21.22
CA PRO A 477 21.40 -4.59 21.88
C PRO A 477 21.54 -5.74 20.89
N PHE A 478 20.90 -5.67 19.75
CA PHE A 478 21.04 -6.65 18.68
C PHE A 478 22.47 -6.72 18.15
N ILE A 479 23.10 -5.56 17.87
CA ILE A 479 24.52 -5.46 17.47
C ILE A 479 25.42 -6.07 18.54
N LYS A 480 25.14 -5.81 19.84
CA LYS A 480 25.89 -6.38 20.95
C LYS A 480 25.86 -7.91 20.93
N ASN A 481 24.69 -8.52 20.71
CA ASN A 481 24.54 -9.97 20.64
C ASN A 481 25.23 -10.56 19.40
N LEU A 482 25.14 -9.90 18.24
CA LEU A 482 25.87 -10.30 17.05
C LEU A 482 27.39 -10.29 17.26
N LYS A 483 27.93 -9.30 17.99
CA LYS A 483 29.36 -9.25 18.35
C LYS A 483 29.76 -10.40 19.26
N LEU A 484 28.90 -10.84 20.20
CA LEU A 484 29.17 -12.04 21.01
C LEU A 484 29.29 -13.31 20.15
N LEU A 485 28.60 -13.38 19.03
CA LEU A 485 28.69 -14.45 18.04
C LEU A 485 29.90 -14.30 17.11
N GLY A 486 30.65 -13.19 17.22
CA GLY A 486 31.81 -12.87 16.38
C GLY A 486 31.49 -12.16 15.08
N VAL A 487 30.25 -11.75 14.86
CA VAL A 487 29.82 -10.96 13.71
C VAL A 487 30.16 -9.49 13.94
N GLU A 488 30.85 -8.85 13.01
CA GLU A 488 31.11 -7.42 13.03
C GLU A 488 29.87 -6.67 12.52
N ALA A 489 29.15 -6.02 13.44
CA ALA A 489 27.90 -5.34 13.10
C ALA A 489 27.98 -3.85 13.44
N ARG A 490 27.46 -3.00 12.54
CA ARG A 490 27.40 -1.55 12.71
C ARG A 490 26.08 -0.99 12.22
N TYR A 491 25.67 0.13 12.82
CA TYR A 491 24.51 0.94 12.40
C TYR A 491 25.02 2.12 11.60
N ARG A 492 24.42 2.42 10.45
CA ARG A 492 24.78 3.56 9.61
C ARG A 492 23.53 4.28 9.12
N VAL A 493 23.49 5.58 9.39
CA VAL A 493 22.48 6.48 8.83
C VAL A 493 23.00 7.07 7.52
N VAL A 494 22.12 7.11 6.50
CA VAL A 494 22.37 7.78 5.22
C VAL A 494 21.23 8.75 4.98
N GLY A 495 21.59 9.98 4.61
CA GLY A 495 20.64 11.02 4.21
C GLY A 495 20.29 10.92 2.73
#